data_3b278965dc67d83343c375580aa544ae
#
_entry.id   3b278965dc67d83343c375580aa544ae
#
_cell.length_a   1.000
_cell.length_b   1.000
_cell.length_c   1.000
_cell.angle_alpha   90.00
_cell.angle_beta   90.00
_cell.angle_gamma   90.00
#
_symmetry.space_group_name_H-M   'P 1'
#
loop_
_entity.id
_entity.type
_entity.pdbx_description
1 polymer ?
#
loop_
_entity_poly.entity_id
_entity_poly.type
_entity_poly.pdbx_seq_one_letter_code
_entity_poly.pdbx_strand_id
1 'polypeptide(L)'
;LQPQNIMLKDNIFMYYFLKVKEQFISLHPIYIKHFMANNYLLNYWINEVHWGYNYLLVIILLLIISILLYRIHKLHKTIKKTNHSYRFSFDILDNLPFPIFVKDIANDFRYYYWNKESELQSGIKREEAIGCTDYEIYGEERGRKYRDVDESLVQADKIYRAEESYSTVDGAVHDTIAVKSIIKWKEK
;
A
#
# COMPACT_ATOMS: atom_id res chain seq x y z
N LEU A 1 7.78 -1.32 -31.36
CA LEU A 1 6.97 -0.46 -32.23
C LEU A 1 7.51 0.95 -32.17
N GLN A 2 7.99 1.44 -33.30
CA GLN A 2 8.88 2.60 -33.48
C GLN A 2 8.15 3.95 -33.34
N PRO A 3 8.84 5.02 -32.88
CA PRO A 3 8.32 6.38 -32.77
C PRO A 3 8.59 7.17 -34.08
N GLN A 4 8.19 6.66 -35.23
CA GLN A 4 8.44 7.35 -36.52
C GLN A 4 7.27 8.17 -37.08
N ASN A 5 6.11 8.18 -36.43
CA ASN A 5 4.91 8.80 -37.02
C ASN A 5 4.60 10.23 -36.58
N ILE A 6 5.35 10.81 -35.66
CA ILE A 6 5.12 12.19 -35.20
C ILE A 6 5.95 13.21 -36.00
N MET A 7 7.12 12.80 -36.48
CA MET A 7 8.01 13.68 -37.27
C MET A 7 7.54 13.97 -38.70
N LEU A 8 6.62 13.19 -39.25
CA LEU A 8 6.15 13.33 -40.64
C LEU A 8 5.13 14.45 -40.88
N LYS A 9 4.32 14.80 -39.88
CA LYS A 9 3.30 15.86 -40.05
C LYS A 9 3.90 17.26 -40.04
N ASP A 10 4.90 17.50 -39.23
CA ASP A 10 5.59 18.79 -39.16
C ASP A 10 6.44 19.06 -40.43
N ASN A 11 6.98 18.01 -41.01
CA ASN A 11 7.74 18.11 -42.29
C ASN A 11 6.82 18.40 -43.49
N ILE A 12 5.57 17.94 -43.51
CA ILE A 12 4.64 18.21 -44.63
C ILE A 12 4.20 19.66 -44.61
N PHE A 13 3.88 20.23 -43.43
CA PHE A 13 3.54 21.63 -43.29
C PHE A 13 4.71 22.56 -43.65
N MET A 14 5.91 22.23 -43.19
CA MET A 14 7.14 22.94 -43.53
C MET A 14 7.46 22.86 -45.03
N TYR A 15 7.26 21.70 -45.64
CA TYR A 15 7.48 21.50 -47.09
C TYR A 15 6.51 22.35 -47.92
N TYR A 16 5.22 22.39 -47.61
CA TYR A 16 4.27 23.25 -48.29
C TYR A 16 4.55 24.73 -48.04
N PHE A 17 4.94 25.11 -46.85
CA PHE A 17 5.32 26.48 -46.51
C PHE A 17 6.55 26.96 -47.29
N LEU A 18 7.58 26.13 -47.47
CA LEU A 18 8.77 26.42 -48.23
C LEU A 18 8.44 26.49 -49.73
N LYS A 19 7.58 25.63 -50.26
CA LYS A 19 7.19 25.61 -51.65
C LYS A 19 6.34 26.83 -52.01
N VAL A 20 5.46 27.27 -51.12
CA VAL A 20 4.72 28.55 -51.30
C VAL A 20 5.67 29.74 -51.22
N LYS A 21 6.69 29.70 -50.36
CA LYS A 21 7.75 30.75 -50.29
C LYS A 21 8.54 30.87 -51.57
N GLU A 22 8.95 29.76 -52.19
CA GLU A 22 9.68 29.76 -53.49
C GLU A 22 8.82 30.29 -54.64
N GLN A 23 7.52 30.00 -54.68
CA GLN A 23 6.60 30.49 -55.69
C GLN A 23 6.31 32.00 -55.58
N PHE A 24 6.43 32.59 -54.37
CA PHE A 24 6.20 34.02 -54.09
C PHE A 24 7.45 34.90 -54.36
N ILE A 25 8.67 34.30 -54.39
CA ILE A 25 9.91 35.05 -54.64
C ILE A 25 10.00 35.60 -56.08
N SER A 26 9.15 35.11 -56.99
CA SER A 26 9.07 35.62 -58.38
C SER A 26 8.16 36.85 -58.52
N LEU A 27 7.55 37.34 -57.46
CA LEU A 27 6.61 38.49 -57.50
C LEU A 27 7.32 39.78 -57.08
N HIS A 28 6.87 40.88 -57.74
CA HIS A 28 7.33 42.25 -57.64
C HIS A 28 7.77 42.73 -56.23
N PRO A 29 8.81 43.56 -56.07
CA PRO A 29 9.39 43.99 -54.80
C PRO A 29 8.42 44.57 -53.76
N ILE A 30 7.30 45.15 -54.20
CA ILE A 30 6.27 45.70 -53.32
C ILE A 30 5.51 44.57 -52.58
N TYR A 31 5.23 43.44 -53.24
CA TYR A 31 4.60 42.27 -52.61
C TYR A 31 5.52 41.58 -51.64
N ILE A 32 6.85 41.55 -51.89
CA ILE A 32 7.84 40.97 -50.96
C ILE A 32 7.85 41.76 -49.64
N LYS A 33 7.80 43.10 -49.71
CA LYS A 33 7.81 43.96 -48.52
C LYS A 33 6.52 43.75 -47.64
N HIS A 34 5.38 43.57 -48.30
CA HIS A 34 4.10 43.31 -47.61
C HIS A 34 4.08 41.86 -47.06
N PHE A 35 4.64 40.91 -47.76
CA PHE A 35 4.77 39.53 -47.31
C PHE A 35 5.73 39.38 -46.12
N MET A 36 6.84 40.09 -46.10
CA MET A 36 7.79 40.10 -44.98
C MET A 36 7.18 40.76 -43.75
N ALA A 37 6.42 41.84 -43.89
CA ALA A 37 5.70 42.47 -42.77
C ALA A 37 4.62 41.53 -42.17
N ASN A 38 3.86 40.82 -43.03
CA ASN A 38 2.91 39.82 -42.54
C ASN A 38 3.56 38.57 -41.89
N ASN A 39 4.78 38.20 -42.36
CA ASN A 39 5.53 37.12 -41.68
C ASN A 39 6.07 37.54 -40.32
N TYR A 40 6.44 38.81 -40.10
CA TYR A 40 6.77 39.31 -38.77
C TYR A 40 5.57 39.23 -37.81
N LEU A 41 4.40 39.59 -38.27
CA LEU A 41 3.15 39.45 -37.48
C LEU A 41 2.81 37.97 -37.24
N LEU A 42 2.96 37.12 -38.26
CA LEU A 42 2.71 35.70 -38.12
C LEU A 42 3.70 35.02 -37.15
N ASN A 43 4.98 35.33 -37.25
CA ASN A 43 6.00 34.82 -36.29
C ASN A 43 5.79 35.37 -34.88
N TYR A 44 5.37 36.61 -34.74
CA TYR A 44 4.98 37.17 -33.44
C TYR A 44 3.78 36.40 -32.88
N TRP A 45 2.72 36.18 -33.67
CA TRP A 45 1.54 35.40 -33.29
C TRP A 45 1.91 33.94 -32.93
N ILE A 46 2.75 33.26 -33.71
CA ILE A 46 3.17 31.90 -33.44
C ILE A 46 3.95 31.85 -32.11
N ASN A 47 4.83 32.80 -31.85
CA ASN A 47 5.56 32.86 -30.59
C ASN A 47 4.63 33.13 -29.39
N GLU A 48 3.70 34.08 -29.50
CA GLU A 48 2.72 34.38 -28.46
C GLU A 48 1.86 33.13 -28.12
N VAL A 49 1.37 32.43 -29.14
CA VAL A 49 0.58 31.20 -29.01
C VAL A 49 1.44 30.10 -28.36
N HIS A 50 2.69 29.94 -28.76
CA HIS A 50 3.60 28.95 -28.15
C HIS A 50 3.85 29.22 -26.66
N TRP A 51 4.05 30.48 -26.28
CA TRP A 51 4.19 30.85 -24.87
C TRP A 51 2.91 30.57 -24.09
N GLY A 52 1.74 30.89 -24.64
CA GLY A 52 0.45 30.61 -24.01
C GLY A 52 0.23 29.12 -23.75
N TYR A 53 0.54 28.24 -24.70
CA TYR A 53 0.45 26.78 -24.51
C TYR A 53 1.40 26.27 -23.43
N ASN A 54 2.64 26.77 -23.37
CA ASN A 54 3.60 26.37 -22.34
C ASN A 54 3.11 26.76 -20.93
N TYR A 55 2.57 27.96 -20.75
CA TYR A 55 1.99 28.38 -19.47
C TYR A 55 0.77 27.52 -19.09
N LEU A 56 -0.10 27.20 -20.04
CA LEU A 56 -1.25 26.35 -19.81
C LEU A 56 -0.81 24.93 -19.36
N LEU A 57 0.18 24.35 -20.01
CA LEU A 57 0.73 23.05 -19.64
C LEU A 57 1.34 23.07 -18.23
N VAL A 58 2.08 24.11 -17.87
CA VAL A 58 2.64 24.29 -16.52
C VAL A 58 1.52 24.38 -15.49
N ILE A 59 0.46 25.15 -15.75
CA ILE A 59 -0.70 25.26 -14.84
C ILE A 59 -1.37 23.90 -14.65
N ILE A 60 -1.62 23.17 -15.74
CA ILE A 60 -2.20 21.81 -15.68
C ILE A 60 -1.30 20.88 -14.85
N LEU A 61 0.00 20.92 -15.08
CA LEU A 61 0.96 20.10 -14.33
C LEU A 61 0.93 20.42 -12.83
N LEU A 62 0.91 21.71 -12.47
CA LEU A 62 0.79 22.16 -11.08
C LEU A 62 -0.51 21.71 -10.43
N LEU A 63 -1.63 21.75 -11.17
CA LEU A 63 -2.91 21.24 -10.68
C LEU A 63 -2.85 19.72 -10.43
N ILE A 64 -2.26 18.95 -11.36
CA ILE A 64 -2.09 17.51 -11.19
C ILE A 64 -1.23 17.21 -9.96
N ILE A 65 -0.09 17.90 -9.80
CA ILE A 65 0.79 17.76 -8.64
C ILE A 65 0.03 18.07 -7.34
N SER A 66 -0.75 19.16 -7.32
CA SER A 66 -1.56 19.53 -6.15
C SER A 66 -2.58 18.45 -5.79
N ILE A 67 -3.27 17.87 -6.78
CA ILE A 67 -4.22 16.78 -6.57
C ILE A 67 -3.51 15.54 -6.02
N LEU A 68 -2.35 15.20 -6.56
CA LEU A 68 -1.56 14.05 -6.10
C LEU A 68 -1.08 14.24 -4.66
N LEU A 69 -0.56 15.42 -4.32
CA LEU A 69 -0.14 15.75 -2.96
C LEU A 69 -1.32 15.67 -1.97
N TYR A 70 -2.49 16.18 -2.35
CA TYR A 70 -3.70 16.05 -1.55
C TYR A 70 -4.11 14.59 -1.33
N ARG A 71 -4.05 13.75 -2.38
CA ARG A 71 -4.33 12.31 -2.29
C ARG A 71 -3.35 11.59 -1.35
N ILE A 72 -2.06 11.87 -1.48
CA ILE A 72 -1.01 11.31 -0.61
C ILE A 72 -1.25 11.74 0.85
N HIS A 73 -1.52 13.00 1.10
CA HIS A 73 -1.82 13.50 2.44
C HIS A 73 -3.04 12.80 3.06
N LYS A 74 -4.12 12.65 2.28
CA LYS A 74 -5.34 11.95 2.73
C LYS A 74 -5.06 10.47 3.05
N LEU A 75 -4.30 9.77 2.20
CA LEU A 75 -3.89 8.38 2.44
C LEU A 75 -3.05 8.27 3.72
N HIS A 76 -2.07 9.15 3.89
CA HIS A 76 -1.22 9.17 5.09
C HIS A 76 -2.04 9.36 6.37
N LYS A 77 -2.99 10.29 6.36
CA LYS A 77 -3.91 10.52 7.49
C LYS A 77 -4.77 9.29 7.80
N THR A 78 -5.26 8.59 6.77
CA THR A 78 -6.06 7.36 6.92
C THR A 78 -5.21 6.25 7.52
N ILE A 79 -4.00 6.00 7.00
CA ILE A 79 -3.06 5.00 7.52
C ILE A 79 -2.75 5.29 8.99
N LYS A 80 -2.44 6.53 9.34
CA LYS A 80 -2.14 6.92 10.72
C LYS A 80 -3.31 6.66 11.67
N LYS A 81 -4.55 6.97 11.25
CA LYS A 81 -5.75 6.70 12.05
C LYS A 81 -5.97 5.20 12.24
N THR A 82 -5.81 4.40 11.18
CA THR A 82 -5.98 2.95 11.22
C THR A 82 -4.93 2.32 12.14
N ASN A 83 -3.66 2.70 11.99
CA ASN A 83 -2.59 2.21 12.87
C ASN A 83 -2.81 2.56 14.34
N HIS A 84 -3.32 3.75 14.64
CA HIS A 84 -3.66 4.13 16.01
C HIS A 84 -4.76 3.25 16.61
N SER A 85 -5.80 2.94 15.83
CA SER A 85 -6.88 2.05 16.28
C SER A 85 -6.38 0.63 16.53
N TYR A 86 -5.53 0.08 15.66
CA TYR A 86 -4.92 -1.23 15.86
C TYR A 86 -4.05 -1.27 17.11
N ARG A 87 -3.15 -0.29 17.28
CA ARG A 87 -2.29 -0.21 18.47
C ARG A 87 -3.09 -0.16 19.75
N PHE A 88 -4.14 0.65 19.80
CA PHE A 88 -5.02 0.73 20.97
C PHE A 88 -5.66 -0.63 21.31
N SER A 89 -6.09 -1.39 20.29
CA SER A 89 -6.65 -2.74 20.53
C SER A 89 -5.59 -3.70 21.09
N PHE A 90 -4.38 -3.68 20.56
CA PHE A 90 -3.27 -4.50 21.09
C PHE A 90 -2.85 -4.05 22.50
N ASP A 91 -2.82 -2.74 22.75
CA ASP A 91 -2.52 -2.20 24.09
C ASP A 91 -3.54 -2.69 25.14
N ILE A 92 -4.83 -2.78 24.76
CA ILE A 92 -5.85 -3.37 25.63
C ILE A 92 -5.53 -4.84 25.92
N LEU A 93 -5.31 -5.65 24.88
CA LEU A 93 -5.01 -7.08 25.03
C LEU A 93 -3.75 -7.33 25.84
N ASP A 94 -2.72 -6.49 25.69
CA ASP A 94 -1.46 -6.58 26.42
C ASP A 94 -1.59 -6.23 27.91
N ASN A 95 -2.59 -5.44 28.30
CA ASN A 95 -2.83 -5.06 29.68
C ASN A 95 -3.91 -5.92 30.37
N LEU A 96 -4.45 -6.94 29.70
CA LEU A 96 -5.35 -7.88 30.37
C LEU A 96 -4.56 -8.84 31.28
N PRO A 97 -5.04 -9.09 32.51
CA PRO A 97 -4.33 -9.89 33.50
C PRO A 97 -4.52 -11.41 33.31
N PHE A 98 -4.55 -11.86 32.08
CA PHE A 98 -4.63 -13.28 31.71
C PHE A 98 -3.96 -13.52 30.36
N PRO A 99 -3.40 -14.72 30.14
CA PRO A 99 -2.70 -15.03 28.91
C PRO A 99 -3.65 -15.05 27.72
N ILE A 100 -3.26 -14.33 26.67
CA ILE A 100 -3.98 -14.29 25.40
C ILE A 100 -3.01 -14.55 24.27
N PHE A 101 -3.34 -15.51 23.43
CA PHE A 101 -2.61 -15.77 22.20
C PHE A 101 -3.56 -16.04 21.04
N VAL A 102 -3.10 -15.80 19.84
CA VAL A 102 -3.80 -16.11 18.60
C VAL A 102 -2.88 -16.94 17.72
N LYS A 103 -3.42 -17.98 17.09
CA LYS A 103 -2.72 -18.82 16.12
C LYS A 103 -3.33 -18.66 14.74
N ASP A 104 -2.48 -18.68 13.73
CA ASP A 104 -2.90 -18.64 12.32
C ASP A 104 -3.10 -20.06 11.81
N ILE A 105 -4.36 -20.46 11.66
CA ILE A 105 -4.77 -21.80 11.20
C ILE A 105 -4.26 -22.06 9.77
N ALA A 106 -4.27 -21.04 8.89
CA ALA A 106 -3.82 -21.18 7.51
C ALA A 106 -2.30 -21.34 7.40
N ASN A 107 -1.56 -20.92 8.42
CA ASN A 107 -0.11 -20.99 8.50
C ASN A 107 0.34 -22.00 9.58
N ASP A 108 -0.16 -23.22 9.51
CA ASP A 108 0.23 -24.33 10.39
C ASP A 108 0.08 -24.03 11.88
N PHE A 109 -0.97 -23.30 12.29
CA PHE A 109 -1.24 -22.89 13.67
C PHE A 109 -0.07 -22.16 14.33
N ARG A 110 0.74 -21.43 13.57
CA ARG A 110 1.81 -20.61 14.14
C ARG A 110 1.25 -19.48 14.97
N TYR A 111 1.89 -19.15 16.07
CA TYR A 111 1.50 -18.04 16.92
C TYR A 111 1.59 -16.72 16.13
N TYR A 112 0.46 -16.02 16.03
CA TYR A 112 0.33 -14.71 15.41
C TYR A 112 0.33 -13.58 16.43
N TYR A 113 -0.20 -13.84 17.63
CA TYR A 113 -0.24 -12.89 18.73
C TYR A 113 0.05 -13.59 20.05
N TRP A 114 0.74 -12.89 20.96
CA TRP A 114 1.18 -13.35 22.27
C TRP A 114 1.24 -12.15 23.19
N ASN A 115 0.37 -12.04 24.22
CA ASN A 115 0.35 -10.88 25.09
C ASN A 115 1.39 -10.96 26.21
N LYS A 116 1.53 -9.86 26.94
CA LYS A 116 2.50 -9.74 28.03
C LYS A 116 2.26 -10.77 29.14
N GLU A 117 1.02 -11.07 29.45
CA GLU A 117 0.68 -12.08 30.48
C GLU A 117 1.06 -13.48 30.02
N SER A 118 0.93 -13.80 28.74
CA SER A 118 1.43 -15.03 28.17
C SER A 118 2.97 -15.18 28.33
N GLU A 119 3.72 -14.10 28.18
CA GLU A 119 5.17 -14.10 28.45
C GLU A 119 5.48 -14.38 29.93
N LEU A 120 4.75 -13.71 30.83
CA LEU A 120 4.96 -13.84 32.27
C LEU A 120 4.69 -15.25 32.77
N GLN A 121 3.60 -15.86 32.30
CA GLN A 121 3.21 -17.18 32.74
C GLN A 121 4.03 -18.31 32.11
N SER A 122 4.32 -18.22 30.81
CA SER A 122 5.08 -19.27 30.12
C SER A 122 6.59 -19.14 30.28
N GLY A 123 7.09 -17.93 30.57
CA GLY A 123 8.53 -17.60 30.54
C GLY A 123 9.07 -17.41 29.12
N ILE A 124 8.24 -17.52 28.10
CA ILE A 124 8.62 -17.44 26.68
C ILE A 124 8.36 -16.03 26.18
N LYS A 125 9.36 -15.39 25.61
CA LYS A 125 9.24 -14.05 25.07
C LYS A 125 8.37 -14.03 23.83
N ARG A 126 7.65 -12.93 23.59
CA ARG A 126 6.82 -12.73 22.40
C ARG A 126 7.62 -12.95 21.11
N GLU A 127 8.83 -12.41 21.04
CA GLU A 127 9.73 -12.52 19.90
C GLU A 127 10.13 -13.96 19.59
N GLU A 128 10.15 -14.83 20.63
CA GLU A 128 10.46 -16.25 20.51
C GLU A 128 9.20 -17.06 20.12
N ALA A 129 8.03 -16.63 20.56
CA ALA A 129 6.77 -17.32 20.30
C ALA A 129 6.20 -17.04 18.92
N ILE A 130 6.21 -15.76 18.48
CA ILE A 130 5.59 -15.36 17.21
C ILE A 130 6.26 -16.07 16.03
N GLY A 131 5.43 -16.68 15.18
CA GLY A 131 5.86 -17.44 14.02
C GLY A 131 6.25 -18.90 14.32
N CYS A 132 6.28 -19.32 15.59
CA CYS A 132 6.51 -20.70 15.98
C CYS A 132 5.22 -21.49 16.14
N THR A 133 5.29 -22.79 16.01
CA THR A 133 4.24 -23.77 16.33
C THR A 133 4.33 -24.21 17.78
N ASP A 134 3.33 -24.94 18.30
CA ASP A 134 3.39 -25.56 19.62
C ASP A 134 4.55 -26.55 19.75
N TYR A 135 4.87 -27.27 18.68
CA TYR A 135 5.96 -28.24 18.66
C TYR A 135 7.32 -27.57 18.83
N GLU A 136 7.53 -26.43 18.15
CA GLU A 136 8.77 -25.67 18.22
C GLU A 136 8.97 -25.03 19.60
N ILE A 137 7.89 -24.66 20.29
CA ILE A 137 7.93 -24.01 21.60
C ILE A 137 7.99 -25.04 22.74
N TYR A 138 7.10 -26.04 22.71
CA TYR A 138 6.86 -26.93 23.85
C TYR A 138 7.39 -28.36 23.66
N GLY A 139 7.97 -28.65 22.48
CA GLY A 139 8.43 -29.99 22.13
C GLY A 139 7.31 -30.93 21.66
N GLU A 140 7.67 -32.12 21.22
CA GLU A 140 6.79 -33.05 20.52
C GLU A 140 5.57 -33.49 21.36
N GLU A 141 5.78 -33.90 22.60
CA GLU A 141 4.67 -34.44 23.40
C GLU A 141 3.62 -33.40 23.77
N ARG A 142 4.07 -32.24 24.28
CA ARG A 142 3.15 -31.18 24.67
C ARG A 142 2.56 -30.47 23.46
N GLY A 143 3.36 -30.25 22.42
CA GLY A 143 2.92 -29.66 21.16
C GLY A 143 1.82 -30.47 20.50
N ARG A 144 1.92 -31.81 20.51
CA ARG A 144 0.88 -32.70 19.99
C ARG A 144 -0.45 -32.50 20.74
N LYS A 145 -0.43 -32.48 22.06
CA LYS A 145 -1.66 -32.29 22.87
C LYS A 145 -2.36 -30.97 22.50
N TYR A 146 -1.62 -29.89 22.33
CA TYR A 146 -2.19 -28.60 21.97
C TYR A 146 -2.72 -28.59 20.53
N ARG A 147 -2.01 -29.22 19.62
CA ARG A 147 -2.42 -29.37 18.22
C ARG A 147 -3.72 -30.17 18.09
N ASP A 148 -3.83 -31.30 18.75
CA ASP A 148 -5.02 -32.16 18.70
C ASP A 148 -6.27 -31.40 19.15
N VAL A 149 -6.14 -30.58 20.21
CA VAL A 149 -7.23 -29.71 20.69
C VAL A 149 -7.58 -28.64 19.64
N ASP A 150 -6.57 -27.99 19.07
CA ASP A 150 -6.81 -26.91 18.09
C ASP A 150 -7.43 -27.46 16.79
N GLU A 151 -7.02 -28.62 16.32
CA GLU A 151 -7.62 -29.30 15.16
C GLU A 151 -9.06 -29.73 15.43
N SER A 152 -9.35 -30.29 16.63
CA SER A 152 -10.70 -30.66 17.03
C SER A 152 -11.63 -29.44 17.10
N LEU A 153 -11.11 -28.30 17.52
CA LEU A 153 -11.83 -27.03 17.57
C LEU A 153 -12.21 -26.56 16.14
N VAL A 154 -11.27 -26.65 15.21
CA VAL A 154 -11.50 -26.28 13.81
C VAL A 154 -12.58 -27.16 13.17
N GLN A 155 -12.56 -28.45 13.44
CA GLN A 155 -13.56 -29.39 12.92
C GLN A 155 -14.95 -29.14 13.51
N ALA A 156 -15.01 -28.86 14.81
CA ALA A 156 -16.29 -28.67 15.51
C ALA A 156 -16.93 -27.29 15.26
N ASP A 157 -16.15 -26.27 14.87
CA ASP A 157 -16.57 -24.85 14.76
C ASP A 157 -17.34 -24.35 16.01
N LYS A 158 -16.86 -24.74 17.19
CA LYS A 158 -17.48 -24.40 18.49
C LYS A 158 -16.44 -23.81 19.43
N ILE A 159 -16.91 -23.13 20.46
CA ILE A 159 -16.05 -22.65 21.54
C ILE A 159 -15.61 -23.87 22.37
N TYR A 160 -14.30 -24.04 22.52
CA TYR A 160 -13.71 -24.99 23.46
C TYR A 160 -13.61 -24.33 24.82
N ARG A 161 -13.97 -25.09 25.86
CA ARG A 161 -13.79 -24.68 27.25
C ARG A 161 -13.42 -25.91 28.08
N ALA A 162 -12.29 -25.84 28.76
CA ALA A 162 -11.84 -26.90 29.65
C ALA A 162 -11.15 -26.32 30.88
N GLU A 163 -11.26 -27.05 32.00
CA GLU A 163 -10.37 -26.83 33.13
C GLU A 163 -9.04 -27.49 32.84
N GLU A 164 -7.97 -26.72 32.95
CA GLU A 164 -6.61 -27.16 32.67
C GLU A 164 -5.71 -26.72 33.83
N SER A 165 -4.71 -27.54 34.15
CA SER A 165 -3.65 -27.13 35.07
C SER A 165 -2.38 -26.83 34.29
N TYR A 166 -1.76 -25.70 34.54
CA TYR A 166 -0.45 -25.37 33.99
C TYR A 166 0.58 -25.06 35.07
N SER A 167 1.83 -25.27 34.75
CA SER A 167 2.93 -24.91 35.66
C SER A 167 3.57 -23.62 35.16
N THR A 168 3.75 -22.66 36.03
CA THR A 168 4.52 -21.44 35.80
C THR A 168 6.04 -21.73 35.83
N VAL A 169 6.84 -20.77 35.42
CA VAL A 169 8.29 -20.87 35.32
C VAL A 169 8.94 -21.18 36.67
N ASP A 170 8.36 -20.72 37.78
CA ASP A 170 8.77 -20.96 39.15
C ASP A 170 8.33 -22.34 39.69
N GLY A 171 7.61 -23.13 38.88
CA GLY A 171 7.15 -24.46 39.20
C GLY A 171 5.82 -24.50 39.97
N ALA A 172 5.16 -23.35 40.21
CA ALA A 172 3.84 -23.34 40.81
C ALA A 172 2.80 -23.90 39.85
N VAL A 173 1.87 -24.72 40.34
CA VAL A 173 0.77 -25.27 39.54
C VAL A 173 -0.47 -24.44 39.78
N HIS A 174 -1.10 -24.01 38.67
CA HIS A 174 -2.31 -23.21 38.70
C HIS A 174 -3.43 -23.90 37.91
N ASP A 175 -4.62 -23.93 38.49
CA ASP A 175 -5.81 -24.37 37.78
C ASP A 175 -6.41 -23.17 37.06
N THR A 176 -6.78 -23.36 35.81
CA THR A 176 -7.33 -22.32 34.95
C THR A 176 -8.46 -22.88 34.09
N ILE A 177 -9.27 -21.99 33.56
CA ILE A 177 -10.24 -22.32 32.52
C ILE A 177 -9.69 -21.83 31.17
N ALA A 178 -9.24 -22.78 30.34
CA ALA A 178 -8.88 -22.47 28.97
C ALA A 178 -10.11 -22.28 28.12
N VAL A 179 -10.16 -21.15 27.40
CA VAL A 179 -11.23 -20.85 26.43
C VAL A 179 -10.61 -20.59 25.09
N LYS A 180 -11.02 -21.36 24.08
CA LYS A 180 -10.55 -21.20 22.72
C LYS A 180 -11.74 -21.00 21.75
N SER A 181 -11.58 -20.14 20.76
CA SER A 181 -12.59 -19.89 19.73
C SER A 181 -11.94 -19.60 18.39
N ILE A 182 -12.68 -19.84 17.29
CA ILE A 182 -12.24 -19.51 15.94
C ILE A 182 -12.71 -18.11 15.59
N ILE A 183 -11.78 -17.31 15.11
CA ILE A 183 -12.06 -15.98 14.55
C ILE A 183 -11.93 -16.08 13.03
N LYS A 184 -13.06 -15.88 12.32
CA LYS A 184 -13.08 -15.86 10.85
C LYS A 184 -12.74 -14.44 10.39
N TRP A 185 -11.52 -14.23 9.92
CA TRP A 185 -11.09 -12.97 9.35
C TRP A 185 -11.52 -12.89 7.89
N LYS A 186 -12.38 -11.93 7.55
CA LYS A 186 -12.67 -11.60 6.15
C LYS A 186 -11.70 -10.50 5.72
N GLU A 187 -10.81 -10.82 4.80
CA GLU A 187 -10.12 -9.79 4.02
C GLU A 187 -11.18 -8.99 3.25
N LYS A 188 -11.13 -7.66 3.38
CA LYS A 188 -12.01 -6.75 2.66
C LYS A 188 -11.40 -6.35 1.33
#